data_0816f43c0666b222b75eafbd9b151efb
#
_entry.id   0816f43c0666b222b75eafbd9b151efb
#
_cell.length_a   1.000
_cell.length_b   1.000
_cell.length_c   1.000
_cell.angle_alpha   90.00
_cell.angle_beta   90.00
_cell.angle_gamma   90.00
#
_symmetry.space_group_name_H-M   'P 1'
#
loop_
_entity.id
_entity.type
_entity.pdbx_description
1 polymer ?
#
loop_
_entity_poly.entity_id
_entity_poly.type
_entity_poly.pdbx_seq_one_letter_code
_entity_poly.pdbx_strand_id
1 'polypeptide(L)'
;MSLPFHRLQRWNGQFYEVISLQDLGFTLNLGHNGDVCPLSTGDDKHSDQITVVDSAGIFVHSVRWCRCDGDEDKHLQLLRHRLFPSTISRPQTAFSFNVLDEFLIDSLECKTSASSFYSKLRRLTDNAFPDTLPVCFRILL
;
A
#
# COMPACT_ATOMS: atom_id res chain seq x y z
N MET A 1 -6.49 -14.16 1.32
CA MET A 1 -6.35 -13.26 0.17
C MET A 1 -4.90 -12.77 0.11
N SER A 2 -4.20 -13.06 -0.96
CA SER A 2 -2.82 -12.56 -1.14
C SER A 2 -2.90 -11.11 -1.61
N LEU A 3 -2.29 -10.19 -0.88
CA LEU A 3 -2.24 -8.79 -1.27
C LEU A 3 -1.24 -8.62 -2.44
N PRO A 4 -1.57 -7.87 -3.48
CA PRO A 4 -0.79 -7.80 -4.71
C PRO A 4 0.37 -6.80 -4.60
N PHE A 5 1.25 -6.99 -3.61
CA PHE A 5 2.41 -6.11 -3.41
C PHE A 5 3.65 -6.75 -4.03
N HIS A 6 3.69 -6.78 -5.37
CA HIS A 6 4.80 -7.32 -6.13
C HIS A 6 5.42 -6.25 -7.01
N ARG A 7 6.73 -6.29 -7.15
CA ARG A 7 7.44 -5.51 -8.15
C ARG A 7 7.24 -6.18 -9.50
N LEU A 8 6.53 -5.49 -10.37
CA LEU A 8 6.31 -5.95 -11.74
C LEU A 8 7.37 -5.40 -12.66
N GLN A 9 7.80 -6.23 -13.60
CA GLN A 9 8.69 -5.85 -14.68
C GLN A 9 8.08 -6.26 -16.01
N ARG A 10 8.11 -5.34 -16.96
CA ARG A 10 7.66 -5.58 -18.32
C ARG A 10 8.84 -5.48 -19.27
N TRP A 11 8.95 -6.42 -20.19
CA TRP A 11 9.90 -6.35 -21.29
C TRP A 11 9.41 -5.35 -22.34
N ASN A 12 10.19 -4.30 -22.61
CA ASN A 12 9.84 -3.25 -23.57
C ASN A 12 10.46 -3.47 -24.98
N GLY A 13 11.12 -4.59 -25.19
CA GLY A 13 11.85 -4.92 -26.41
C GLY A 13 13.37 -4.74 -26.32
N GLN A 14 13.87 -4.03 -25.30
CA GLN A 14 15.30 -3.78 -25.09
C GLN A 14 15.76 -4.14 -23.67
N PHE A 15 14.94 -3.84 -22.65
CA PHE A 15 15.24 -4.14 -21.26
C PHE A 15 13.94 -4.34 -20.45
N TYR A 16 14.08 -4.83 -19.23
CA TYR A 16 12.97 -4.92 -18.28
C TYR A 16 12.76 -3.59 -17.59
N GLU A 17 11.60 -2.97 -17.80
CA GLU A 17 11.17 -1.76 -17.10
C GLU A 17 10.27 -2.11 -15.90
N VAL A 18 10.45 -1.41 -14.80
CA VAL A 18 9.57 -1.54 -13.63
C VAL A 18 8.26 -0.81 -13.93
N ILE A 19 7.14 -1.52 -13.77
CA ILE A 19 5.80 -0.95 -13.92
C ILE A 19 5.02 -1.13 -12.63
N SER A 20 4.12 -0.20 -12.36
CA SER A 20 3.20 -0.32 -11.21
C SER A 20 1.93 -1.09 -11.61
N LEU A 21 1.29 -1.72 -10.63
CA LEU A 21 -0.04 -2.29 -10.84
C LEU A 21 -1.08 -1.23 -11.21
N GLN A 22 -0.87 0.01 -10.73
CA GLN A 22 -1.72 1.14 -11.09
C GLN A 22 -1.62 1.46 -12.58
N ASP A 23 -0.44 1.41 -13.18
CA ASP A 23 -0.24 1.62 -14.64
C ASP A 23 -0.95 0.55 -15.46
N LEU A 24 -1.17 -0.63 -14.88
CA LEU A 24 -1.95 -1.72 -15.47
C LEU A 24 -3.46 -1.59 -15.23
N GLY A 25 -3.91 -0.52 -14.59
CA GLY A 25 -5.33 -0.29 -14.27
C GLY A 25 -5.85 -1.11 -13.10
N PHE A 26 -4.95 -1.70 -12.30
CA PHE A 26 -5.37 -2.45 -11.11
C PHE A 26 -5.93 -1.50 -10.04
N THR A 27 -7.08 -1.86 -9.49
CA THR A 27 -7.72 -1.16 -8.37
C THR A 27 -7.93 -2.12 -7.22
N LEU A 28 -7.52 -1.73 -6.03
CA LEU A 28 -7.72 -2.49 -4.81
C LEU A 28 -9.16 -2.27 -4.32
N ASN A 29 -9.99 -3.31 -4.41
CA ASN A 29 -11.35 -3.26 -3.88
C ASN A 29 -11.33 -3.67 -2.40
N LEU A 30 -11.81 -2.78 -1.53
CA LEU A 30 -11.95 -3.04 -0.11
C LEU A 30 -13.38 -3.51 0.18
N GLY A 31 -13.51 -4.65 0.80
CA GLY A 31 -14.78 -5.36 0.98
C GLY A 31 -14.96 -6.50 -0.04
N HIS A 32 -16.01 -7.30 0.13
CA HIS A 32 -16.40 -8.40 -0.76
C HIS A 32 -15.26 -9.34 -1.18
N ASN A 33 -14.28 -9.58 -0.28
CA ASN A 33 -13.07 -10.39 -0.55
C ASN A 33 -12.24 -9.93 -1.76
N GLY A 34 -12.31 -8.66 -2.13
CA GLY A 34 -11.60 -8.09 -3.27
C GLY A 34 -12.44 -7.91 -4.53
N ASP A 35 -13.69 -8.35 -4.50
CA ASP A 35 -14.64 -8.11 -5.59
C ASP A 35 -15.19 -6.67 -5.56
N VAL A 36 -15.67 -6.21 -6.68
CA VAL A 36 -16.27 -4.87 -6.79
C VAL A 36 -17.56 -4.81 -5.97
N CYS A 37 -17.71 -3.75 -5.16
CA CYS A 37 -18.91 -3.55 -4.38
C CYS A 37 -20.14 -3.41 -5.29
N PRO A 38 -21.23 -4.20 -5.07
CA PRO A 38 -22.45 -4.11 -5.90
C PRO A 38 -23.12 -2.73 -5.89
N LEU A 39 -22.91 -1.96 -4.81
CA LEU A 39 -23.44 -0.61 -4.68
C LEU A 39 -22.50 0.49 -5.24
N SER A 40 -21.32 0.12 -5.75
CA SER A 40 -20.48 1.06 -6.46
C SER A 40 -21.09 1.29 -7.84
N THR A 41 -21.65 2.47 -8.08
CA THR A 41 -22.06 2.89 -9.42
C THR A 41 -20.80 3.06 -10.27
N GLY A 42 -20.78 2.46 -11.48
CA GLY A 42 -19.61 2.44 -12.36
C GLY A 42 -19.03 3.79 -12.80
N ASP A 43 -19.57 4.87 -12.26
CA ASP A 43 -19.16 6.27 -12.47
C ASP A 43 -18.26 6.80 -11.34
N ASP A 44 -17.73 5.92 -10.49
CA ASP A 44 -16.78 6.29 -9.46
C ASP A 44 -15.43 6.72 -10.07
N LYS A 45 -15.44 7.89 -10.72
CA LYS A 45 -14.26 8.63 -11.19
C LYS A 45 -13.33 9.06 -10.06
N HIS A 46 -13.70 8.79 -8.83
CA HIS A 46 -12.93 9.09 -7.64
C HIS A 46 -12.45 7.79 -6.96
N SER A 47 -11.56 7.06 -7.64
CA SER A 47 -10.73 6.11 -6.90
C SER A 47 -9.76 6.91 -6.04
N ASP A 48 -9.87 6.78 -4.72
CA ASP A 48 -8.88 7.33 -3.82
C ASP A 48 -7.53 6.64 -4.07
N GLN A 49 -6.46 7.41 -4.04
CA GLN A 49 -5.11 6.83 -4.06
C GLN A 49 -4.60 6.65 -2.64
N ILE A 50 -3.99 5.52 -2.37
CA ILE A 50 -3.37 5.21 -1.10
C ILE A 50 -1.95 4.68 -1.32
N THR A 51 -1.03 5.13 -0.49
CA THR A 51 0.32 4.58 -0.45
C THR A 51 0.35 3.39 0.49
N VAL A 52 0.73 2.22 -0.02
CA VAL A 52 0.88 1.01 0.79
C VAL A 52 2.36 0.72 1.00
N VAL A 53 2.74 0.61 2.26
CA VAL A 53 4.08 0.23 2.69
C VAL A 53 4.07 -1.25 3.05
N ASP A 54 4.82 -2.05 2.32
CA ASP A 54 4.95 -3.49 2.52
C ASP A 54 6.43 -3.90 2.61
N SER A 55 6.71 -5.11 3.06
CA SER A 55 8.08 -5.65 3.11
C SER A 55 8.75 -5.72 1.74
N ALA A 56 7.97 -5.81 0.66
CA ALA A 56 8.48 -5.77 -0.70
C ALA A 56 8.81 -4.35 -1.21
N GLY A 57 8.33 -3.29 -0.54
CA GLY A 57 8.58 -1.91 -0.91
C GLY A 57 7.38 -0.99 -0.62
N ILE A 58 7.38 0.15 -1.30
CA ILE A 58 6.35 1.20 -1.19
C ILE A 58 5.60 1.28 -2.51
N PHE A 59 4.29 1.15 -2.48
CA PHE A 59 3.44 1.08 -3.66
C PHE A 59 2.29 2.08 -3.57
N VAL A 60 1.91 2.66 -4.70
CA VAL A 60 0.70 3.49 -4.80
C VAL A 60 -0.38 2.67 -5.48
N HIS A 61 -1.55 2.61 -4.87
CA HIS A 61 -2.71 1.89 -5.41
C HIS A 61 -3.93 2.79 -5.48
N SER A 62 -4.71 2.61 -6.54
CA SER A 62 -6.08 3.10 -6.60
C SER A 62 -6.97 2.19 -5.75
N VAL A 63 -7.81 2.77 -4.91
CA VAL A 63 -8.65 2.03 -3.94
C VAL A 63 -10.10 2.35 -4.18
N ARG A 64 -10.95 1.32 -4.15
CA ARG A 64 -12.42 1.45 -4.10
C ARG A 64 -12.92 0.99 -2.75
N TRP A 65 -13.68 1.87 -2.10
CA TRP A 65 -14.29 1.62 -0.81
C TRP A 65 -15.61 0.89 -0.94
N CYS A 66 -15.90 -0.02 -0.02
CA CYS A 66 -17.22 -0.64 0.07
C CYS A 66 -18.24 0.35 0.67
N ARG A 67 -19.47 0.33 0.16
CA ARG A 67 -20.58 1.20 0.62
C ARG A 67 -21.79 0.39 1.11
N CYS A 68 -21.66 -0.94 1.29
CA CYS A 68 -22.79 -1.80 1.63
C CYS A 68 -23.33 -1.59 3.02
N ASP A 69 -22.45 -1.29 3.99
CA ASP A 69 -22.81 -1.18 5.41
C ASP A 69 -23.01 0.29 5.88
N GLY A 70 -23.50 1.14 4.98
CA GLY A 70 -23.85 2.52 5.33
C GLY A 70 -22.66 3.32 5.86
N ASP A 71 -21.67 3.58 5.04
CA ASP A 71 -20.52 4.43 5.38
C ASP A 71 -19.59 3.85 6.48
N GLU A 72 -19.29 2.53 6.38
CA GLU A 72 -18.26 1.96 7.24
C GLU A 72 -16.96 2.76 7.13
N ASP A 73 -16.40 3.11 8.27
CA ASP A 73 -15.18 3.90 8.36
C ASP A 73 -14.04 3.32 7.51
N LYS A 74 -13.42 4.14 6.69
CA LYS A 74 -12.33 3.74 5.77
C LYS A 74 -11.19 2.99 6.47
N HIS A 75 -10.85 3.38 7.69
CA HIS A 75 -9.80 2.72 8.46
C HIS A 75 -10.17 1.29 8.86
N LEU A 76 -11.45 0.99 9.12
CA LEU A 76 -11.89 -0.37 9.42
C LEU A 76 -11.84 -1.27 8.20
N GLN A 77 -12.21 -0.74 7.03
CA GLN A 77 -12.08 -1.49 5.78
C GLN A 77 -10.62 -1.87 5.49
N LEU A 78 -9.67 -0.95 5.72
CA LEU A 78 -8.24 -1.25 5.60
C LEU A 78 -7.78 -2.34 6.57
N LEU A 79 -8.17 -2.24 7.84
CA LEU A 79 -7.81 -3.23 8.86
C LEU A 79 -8.32 -4.64 8.53
N ARG A 80 -9.53 -4.76 7.98
CA ARG A 80 -10.06 -6.05 7.50
C ARG A 80 -9.21 -6.67 6.39
N HIS A 81 -8.58 -5.83 5.59
CA HIS A 81 -7.63 -6.26 4.56
C HIS A 81 -6.18 -6.38 5.05
N ARG A 82 -5.98 -6.40 6.38
CA ARG A 82 -4.64 -6.50 7.00
C ARG A 82 -3.71 -5.34 6.62
N LEU A 83 -4.30 -4.17 6.43
CA LEU A 83 -3.60 -2.91 6.19
C LEU A 83 -3.84 -1.98 7.37
N PHE A 84 -2.78 -1.59 8.06
CA PHE A 84 -2.86 -0.68 9.19
C PHE A 84 -2.81 0.76 8.68
N PRO A 85 -3.89 1.55 8.87
CA PRO A 85 -3.94 2.92 8.37
C PRO A 85 -3.06 3.84 9.20
N SER A 86 -2.42 4.78 8.53
CA SER A 86 -1.61 5.82 9.21
C SER A 86 -2.44 6.84 9.97
N THR A 87 -3.68 7.07 9.55
CA THR A 87 -4.63 7.99 10.17
C THR A 87 -6.04 7.40 10.11
N ILE A 88 -6.87 7.76 11.09
CA ILE A 88 -8.23 7.23 11.21
C ILE A 88 -9.17 7.95 10.22
N SER A 89 -9.14 9.28 10.17
CA SER A 89 -10.14 10.07 9.45
C SER A 89 -9.95 10.07 7.93
N ARG A 90 -8.72 10.15 7.44
CA ARG A 90 -8.38 10.16 6.01
C ARG A 90 -7.11 9.39 5.75
N PRO A 91 -7.17 8.05 5.71
CA PRO A 91 -5.98 7.24 5.49
C PRO A 91 -5.47 7.43 4.06
N GLN A 92 -4.32 8.07 3.93
CA GLN A 92 -3.59 8.20 2.66
C GLN A 92 -2.42 7.23 2.57
N THR A 93 -2.01 6.67 3.72
CA THR A 93 -0.95 5.68 3.81
C THR A 93 -1.43 4.54 4.69
N ALA A 94 -1.11 3.32 4.30
CA ALA A 94 -1.35 2.13 5.10
C ALA A 94 -0.11 1.23 5.10
N PHE A 95 0.08 0.52 6.19
CA PHE A 95 1.16 -0.45 6.38
C PHE A 95 0.59 -1.86 6.33
N SER A 96 1.20 -2.77 5.58
CA SER A 96 0.83 -4.17 5.69
C SER A 96 1.21 -4.71 7.08
N PHE A 97 0.45 -5.67 7.60
CA PHE A 97 0.80 -6.30 8.87
C PHE A 97 2.17 -6.99 8.78
N ASN A 98 2.51 -7.52 7.61
CA ASN A 98 3.82 -8.15 7.39
C ASN A 98 4.98 -7.18 7.60
N VAL A 99 4.89 -5.94 7.09
CA VAL A 99 5.96 -4.94 7.28
C VAL A 99 6.06 -4.49 8.73
N LEU A 100 4.94 -4.44 9.46
CA LEU A 100 4.94 -4.12 10.88
C LEU A 100 5.60 -5.21 11.71
N ASP A 101 5.30 -6.48 11.42
CA ASP A 101 5.94 -7.62 12.07
C ASP A 101 7.46 -7.67 11.77
N GLU A 102 7.85 -7.43 10.51
CA GLU A 102 9.26 -7.35 10.12
C GLU A 102 9.98 -6.21 10.85
N PHE A 103 9.37 -5.02 10.92
CA PHE A 103 9.95 -3.90 11.66
C PHE A 103 10.09 -4.21 13.14
N LEU A 104 9.11 -4.87 13.75
CA LEU A 104 9.17 -5.28 15.14
C LEU A 104 10.39 -6.18 15.39
N ILE A 105 10.59 -7.20 14.56
CA ILE A 105 11.72 -8.11 14.66
C ILE A 105 13.05 -7.37 14.43
N ASP A 106 13.15 -6.56 13.37
CA ASP A 106 14.35 -5.77 13.07
C ASP A 106 14.70 -4.79 14.19
N SER A 107 13.69 -4.21 14.85
CA SER A 107 13.93 -3.29 15.97
C SER A 107 14.43 -4.00 17.23
N LEU A 108 13.91 -5.20 17.51
CA LEU A 108 14.30 -5.99 18.68
C LEU A 108 15.67 -6.66 18.50
N GLU A 109 15.90 -7.31 17.37
CA GLU A 109 17.10 -8.11 17.12
C GLU A 109 18.27 -7.28 16.58
N CYS A 110 17.99 -6.38 15.64
CA CYS A 110 19.00 -5.57 14.96
C CYS A 110 19.08 -4.14 15.47
N LYS A 111 18.23 -3.75 16.44
CA LYS A 111 18.12 -2.38 16.96
C LYS A 111 17.94 -1.33 15.85
N THR A 112 17.21 -1.71 14.81
CA THR A 112 16.98 -0.86 13.65
C THR A 112 16.01 0.26 14.02
N SER A 113 16.38 1.50 13.73
CA SER A 113 15.48 2.64 13.90
C SER A 113 14.40 2.65 12.82
N ALA A 114 13.26 3.29 13.11
CA ALA A 114 12.18 3.45 12.13
C ALA A 114 12.66 4.13 10.84
N SER A 115 13.54 5.15 10.96
CA SER A 115 14.10 5.85 9.80
C SER A 115 15.00 4.94 8.95
N SER A 116 15.85 4.12 9.58
CA SER A 116 16.69 3.17 8.87
C SER A 116 15.89 2.09 8.17
N PHE A 117 14.85 1.56 8.84
CA PHE A 117 13.95 0.59 8.28
C PHE A 117 13.20 1.15 7.05
N TYR A 118 12.67 2.36 7.18
CA TYR A 118 11.99 3.02 6.07
C TYR A 118 12.94 3.31 4.89
N SER A 119 14.18 3.70 5.17
CA SER A 119 15.21 3.87 4.14
C SER A 119 15.51 2.57 3.40
N LYS A 120 15.52 1.41 4.10
CA LYS A 120 15.61 0.09 3.47
C LYS A 120 14.46 -0.13 2.49
N LEU A 121 13.22 0.14 2.90
CA LEU A 121 12.03 -0.04 2.04
C LEU A 121 12.07 0.87 0.81
N ARG A 122 12.52 2.12 0.95
CA ARG A 122 12.69 3.04 -0.18
C ARG A 122 13.69 2.49 -1.19
N ARG A 123 14.82 1.94 -0.74
CA ARG A 123 15.80 1.31 -1.62
C ARG A 123 15.29 0.03 -2.26
N LEU A 124 14.46 -0.75 -1.57
CA LEU A 124 13.80 -1.91 -2.17
C LEU A 124 12.82 -1.50 -3.26
N THR A 125 12.17 -0.36 -3.11
CA THR A 125 11.23 0.16 -4.12
C THR A 125 11.98 0.72 -5.33
N ASP A 126 12.92 1.62 -5.12
CA ASP A 126 13.79 2.19 -6.15
C ASP A 126 15.19 2.43 -5.57
N ASN A 127 16.13 1.60 -5.98
CA ASN A 127 17.51 1.72 -5.53
C ASN A 127 18.27 2.88 -6.18
N ALA A 128 17.87 3.29 -7.38
CA ALA A 128 18.53 4.36 -8.12
C ALA A 128 18.10 5.75 -7.60
N PHE A 129 16.82 5.92 -7.31
CA PHE A 129 16.23 7.20 -6.89
C PHE A 129 15.35 7.07 -5.64
N PRO A 130 15.89 6.60 -4.50
CA PRO A 130 15.10 6.37 -3.29
C PRO A 130 14.47 7.65 -2.72
N ASP A 131 15.02 8.83 -3.06
CA ASP A 131 14.56 10.12 -2.52
C ASP A 131 13.34 10.69 -3.23
N THR A 132 12.90 10.09 -4.34
CA THR A 132 11.67 10.49 -5.03
C THR A 132 10.40 9.97 -4.36
N LEU A 133 10.54 9.01 -3.44
CA LEU A 133 9.42 8.42 -2.72
C LEU A 133 8.97 9.29 -1.54
N PRO A 134 7.67 9.27 -1.20
CA PRO A 134 7.14 10.08 -0.12
C PRO A 134 7.82 9.76 1.22
N VAL A 135 8.16 10.79 1.97
CA VAL A 135 8.75 10.64 3.30
C VAL A 135 7.65 10.53 4.34
N CYS A 136 7.36 9.33 4.79
CA CYS A 136 6.33 9.03 5.79
C CYS A 136 6.89 9.01 7.23
N PHE A 137 7.68 10.03 7.61
CA PHE A 137 8.35 10.07 8.91
C PHE A 137 7.43 10.26 10.13
N ARG A 138 6.18 10.70 9.94
CA ARG A 138 5.30 11.09 11.05
C ARG A 138 4.54 9.95 11.72
N ILE A 139 4.69 8.72 11.25
CA ILE A 139 3.73 7.67 11.59
C ILE A 139 4.32 6.57 12.48
N LEU A 140 5.63 6.45 12.54
CA LEU A 140 6.32 5.42 13.35
C LEU A 140 6.91 5.98 14.66
N LEU A 141 6.56 7.19 15.02
CA LEU A 141 6.79 7.78 16.34
C LEU A 141 5.45 7.96 17.04
#